data_7e2ac6038fe90f7dad79744678cb1aa4
#
_entry.id   7e2ac6038fe90f7dad79744678cb1aa4
#
_cell.length_a   1.000
_cell.length_b   1.000
_cell.length_c   1.000
_cell.angle_alpha   90.00
_cell.angle_beta   90.00
_cell.angle_gamma   90.00
#
_symmetry.space_group_name_H-M   'P 1'
#
loop_
_entity.id
_entity.type
_entity.pdbx_description
1 polymer ?
#
loop_
_entity_poly.entity_id
_entity_poly.type
_entity_poly.pdbx_seq_one_letter_code
_entity_poly.pdbx_strand_id
1 'polypeptide(L)'
;MIHWWRRLERNSSYGYNLLSAVIQSASGEPFLTYMQQHVFAPMGLVHTADTEIIEQRSRFYELAKDGHPENAPYVDNSYKWAGGGFLSTAEDLVRFGSTMLEPGFLSAESLKTMFTPQKTKNGEPIVYGVGWSIHKSESGRNVYEHSGGSVGGTSQLIVYPQDHLVVAMACNLTDGKWKREEVEAVAEKFVVRHNP
;
A
#
# COMPACT_ATOMS: atom_id res chain seq x y z
N MET A 1 7.67 -35.50 2.44
CA MET A 1 8.29 -34.38 3.19
C MET A 1 8.15 -33.14 2.33
N ILE A 2 7.16 -32.27 2.63
CA ILE A 2 6.77 -31.15 1.77
C ILE A 2 7.73 -30.01 2.06
N HIS A 3 8.50 -29.60 1.03
CA HIS A 3 9.46 -28.49 1.11
C HIS A 3 8.72 -27.14 1.12
N TRP A 4 8.20 -26.71 2.24
CA TRP A 4 7.46 -25.46 2.44
C TRP A 4 8.33 -24.20 2.38
N TRP A 5 9.65 -24.29 2.38
CA TRP A 5 10.57 -23.15 2.52
C TRP A 5 11.33 -22.74 1.25
N ARG A 6 10.97 -23.25 0.09
CA ARG A 6 11.62 -22.87 -1.17
C ARG A 6 10.95 -21.70 -1.94
N ARG A 7 9.93 -21.05 -1.37
CA ARG A 7 9.28 -19.89 -1.99
C ARG A 7 8.95 -18.82 -0.95
N LEU A 8 9.98 -18.16 -0.42
CA LEU A 8 9.83 -17.00 0.46
C LEU A 8 9.92 -15.66 -0.32
N GLU A 9 9.43 -15.61 -1.53
CA GLU A 9 9.21 -14.40 -2.31
C GLU A 9 7.74 -13.95 -2.21
N ARG A 10 7.12 -13.98 -1.04
CA ARG A 10 5.75 -13.53 -0.91
C ARG A 10 5.64 -12.52 0.20
N ASN A 11 5.24 -11.30 -0.20
CA ASN A 11 4.58 -10.38 0.70
C ASN A 11 3.52 -11.17 1.48
N SER A 12 3.62 -11.18 2.80
CA SER A 12 2.73 -11.93 3.66
C SER A 12 1.91 -10.98 4.52
N SER A 13 0.63 -10.81 4.18
CA SER A 13 -0.31 -10.06 5.02
C SER A 13 -0.33 -10.56 6.46
N TYR A 14 -0.17 -11.88 6.67
CA TYR A 14 -0.04 -12.46 7.99
C TYR A 14 1.23 -12.00 8.72
N GLY A 15 2.35 -11.87 8.00
CA GLY A 15 3.59 -11.33 8.56
C GLY A 15 3.43 -9.89 9.04
N TYR A 16 2.73 -9.05 8.28
CA TYR A 16 2.41 -7.69 8.70
C TYR A 16 1.47 -7.63 9.90
N ASN A 17 0.52 -8.55 10.03
CA ASN A 17 -0.30 -8.65 11.24
C ASN A 17 0.53 -9.00 12.48
N LEU A 18 1.56 -9.85 12.35
CA LEU A 18 2.49 -10.10 13.45
C LEU A 18 3.30 -8.85 13.81
N LEU A 19 3.69 -8.02 12.82
CA LEU A 19 4.36 -6.75 13.08
C LEU A 19 3.49 -5.79 13.88
N SER A 20 2.16 -5.77 13.70
CA SER A 20 1.29 -4.95 14.53
C SER A 20 1.36 -5.34 16.01
N ALA A 21 1.44 -6.63 16.30
CA ALA A 21 1.62 -7.11 17.68
C ALA A 21 3.00 -6.74 18.26
N VAL A 22 4.05 -6.73 17.42
CA VAL A 22 5.39 -6.26 17.82
C VAL A 22 5.36 -4.76 18.14
N ILE A 23 4.74 -3.94 17.29
CA ILE A 23 4.58 -2.50 17.53
C ILE A 23 3.82 -2.25 18.83
N GLN A 24 2.68 -2.91 19.03
CA GLN A 24 1.90 -2.80 20.26
C GLN A 24 2.71 -3.19 21.50
N SER A 25 3.48 -4.27 21.43
CA SER A 25 4.31 -4.71 22.55
C SER A 25 5.47 -3.75 22.83
N ALA A 26 6.09 -3.20 21.79
CA ALA A 26 7.25 -2.33 21.93
C ALA A 26 6.87 -0.90 22.39
N SER A 27 5.73 -0.39 21.93
CA SER A 27 5.23 0.93 22.28
C SER A 27 4.48 0.97 23.63
N GLY A 28 3.91 -0.16 24.04
CA GLY A 28 2.99 -0.21 25.18
C GLY A 28 1.60 0.35 24.89
N GLU A 29 1.31 0.68 23.62
CA GLU A 29 0.05 1.26 23.18
C GLU A 29 -0.73 0.28 22.30
N PRO A 30 -2.08 0.26 22.32
CA PRO A 30 -2.87 -0.49 21.34
C PRO A 30 -2.48 -0.08 19.90
N PHE A 31 -2.37 -1.04 18.98
CA PHE A 31 -1.88 -0.79 17.62
C PHE A 31 -2.66 0.31 16.89
N LEU A 32 -3.98 0.32 16.98
CA LEU A 32 -4.81 1.36 16.34
C LEU A 32 -4.57 2.76 16.93
N THR A 33 -4.41 2.85 18.25
CA THR A 33 -4.05 4.09 18.94
C THR A 33 -2.69 4.58 18.46
N TYR A 34 -1.70 3.69 18.40
CA TYR A 34 -0.38 3.99 17.89
C TYR A 34 -0.42 4.53 16.45
N MET A 35 -1.12 3.85 15.56
CA MET A 35 -1.26 4.29 14.16
C MET A 35 -1.92 5.66 14.05
N GLN A 36 -2.99 5.91 14.81
CA GLN A 36 -3.67 7.20 14.80
C GLN A 36 -2.78 8.33 15.28
N GLN A 37 -2.07 8.15 16.39
CA GLN A 37 -1.30 9.21 17.02
C GLN A 37 0.06 9.45 16.40
N HIS A 38 0.73 8.39 15.95
CA HIS A 38 2.12 8.44 15.49
C HIS A 38 2.28 8.33 13.97
N VAL A 39 1.21 7.98 13.24
CA VAL A 39 1.26 7.84 11.79
C VAL A 39 0.20 8.71 11.10
N PHE A 40 -1.09 8.46 11.33
CA PHE A 40 -2.14 9.13 10.57
C PHE A 40 -2.22 10.62 10.84
N ALA A 41 -2.28 11.02 12.12
CA ALA A 41 -2.37 12.44 12.49
C ALA A 41 -1.12 13.24 12.06
N PRO A 42 0.13 12.79 12.29
CA PRO A 42 1.31 13.51 11.84
C PRO A 42 1.44 13.62 10.31
N MET A 43 0.93 12.65 9.57
CA MET A 43 0.90 12.68 8.09
C MET A 43 -0.31 13.43 7.52
N GLY A 44 -1.27 13.85 8.36
CA GLY A 44 -2.50 14.51 7.92
C GLY A 44 -3.47 13.57 7.18
N LEU A 45 -3.46 12.26 7.50
CA LEU A 45 -4.35 11.26 6.90
C LEU A 45 -5.70 11.26 7.63
N VAL A 46 -6.52 12.27 7.34
CA VAL A 46 -7.77 12.55 8.08
C VAL A 46 -8.94 11.63 7.70
N HIS A 47 -8.83 10.94 6.57
CA HIS A 47 -9.83 10.00 6.07
C HIS A 47 -9.32 8.55 6.04
N THR A 48 -8.22 8.27 6.76
CA THR A 48 -7.71 6.92 6.94
C THR A 48 -8.06 6.42 8.33
N ALA A 49 -8.77 5.30 8.40
CA ALA A 49 -9.27 4.77 9.66
C ALA A 49 -9.44 3.24 9.61
N ASP A 50 -9.70 2.68 10.78
CA ASP A 50 -10.21 1.32 10.87
C ASP A 50 -11.66 1.24 10.32
N THR A 51 -12.13 0.03 10.05
CA THR A 51 -13.40 -0.19 9.35
C THR A 51 -14.67 0.14 10.18
N GLU A 52 -14.53 0.45 11.46
CA GLU A 52 -15.70 0.46 12.36
C GLU A 52 -16.36 1.84 12.51
N ILE A 53 -15.69 2.96 12.17
CA ILE A 53 -16.10 4.30 12.62
C ILE A 53 -16.36 5.31 11.49
N ILE A 54 -16.60 4.88 10.24
CA ILE A 54 -16.78 5.85 9.15
C ILE A 54 -18.24 5.99 8.74
N GLU A 55 -18.90 7.07 9.18
CA GLU A 55 -20.29 7.40 8.81
C GLU A 55 -20.48 7.60 7.30
N GLN A 56 -19.44 8.09 6.59
CA GLN A 56 -19.46 8.39 5.15
C GLN A 56 -18.75 7.33 4.31
N ARG A 57 -18.69 6.09 4.78
CA ARG A 57 -18.08 5.00 4.02
C ARG A 57 -18.85 4.71 2.74
N SER A 58 -18.15 4.61 1.61
CA SER A 58 -18.71 4.11 0.36
C SER A 58 -19.24 2.68 0.55
N ARG A 59 -20.33 2.35 -0.12
CA ARG A 59 -20.76 0.95 -0.24
C ARG A 59 -19.74 0.18 -1.03
N PHE A 60 -19.59 -1.11 -0.72
CA PHE A 60 -18.69 -2.02 -1.38
C PHE A 60 -19.44 -2.91 -2.35
N TYR A 61 -18.82 -3.16 -3.50
CA TYR A 61 -19.43 -3.90 -4.59
C TYR A 61 -18.54 -5.04 -5.08
N GLU A 62 -19.16 -6.03 -5.68
CA GLU A 62 -18.53 -7.05 -6.51
C GLU A 62 -19.33 -7.22 -7.79
N LEU A 63 -18.76 -7.87 -8.79
CA LEU A 63 -19.48 -8.14 -10.03
C LEU A 63 -20.15 -9.50 -9.95
N ALA A 64 -21.46 -9.54 -10.17
CA ALA A 64 -22.18 -10.76 -10.39
C ALA A 64 -21.66 -11.51 -11.63
N LYS A 65 -22.09 -12.76 -11.82
CA LYS A 65 -21.63 -13.61 -12.96
C LYS A 65 -21.94 -13.01 -14.33
N ASP A 66 -22.98 -12.22 -14.43
CA ASP A 66 -23.40 -11.51 -15.64
C ASP A 66 -22.76 -10.12 -15.79
N GLY A 67 -21.92 -9.71 -14.84
CA GLY A 67 -21.12 -8.49 -14.86
C GLY A 67 -21.80 -7.25 -14.28
N HIS A 68 -23.02 -7.33 -13.75
CA HIS A 68 -23.62 -6.19 -13.08
C HIS A 68 -23.06 -6.03 -11.64
N PRO A 69 -22.93 -4.79 -11.11
CA PRO A 69 -22.51 -4.58 -9.74
C PRO A 69 -23.59 -5.02 -8.73
N GLU A 70 -23.17 -5.78 -7.74
CA GLU A 70 -23.99 -6.11 -6.57
C GLU A 70 -23.26 -5.77 -5.27
N ASN A 71 -23.99 -5.62 -4.16
CA ASN A 71 -23.37 -5.33 -2.90
C ASN A 71 -22.44 -6.48 -2.50
N ALA A 72 -21.20 -6.16 -2.24
CA ALA A 72 -20.23 -7.12 -1.72
C ALA A 72 -20.66 -7.63 -0.34
N PRO A 73 -20.40 -8.90 0.00
CA PRO A 73 -20.66 -9.42 1.33
C PRO A 73 -19.88 -8.63 2.39
N TYR A 74 -20.47 -8.48 3.55
CA TYR A 74 -19.76 -7.87 4.67
C TYR A 74 -18.59 -8.74 5.11
N VAL A 75 -17.42 -8.11 5.24
CA VAL A 75 -16.21 -8.74 5.76
C VAL A 75 -15.69 -7.89 6.91
N ASP A 76 -15.59 -8.48 8.09
CA ASP A 76 -14.87 -7.89 9.21
C ASP A 76 -13.37 -8.03 8.98
N ASN A 77 -12.67 -6.91 8.83
CA ASN A 77 -11.23 -6.84 8.63
C ASN A 77 -10.45 -6.52 9.92
N SER A 78 -11.10 -6.49 11.07
CA SER A 78 -10.49 -6.11 12.35
C SER A 78 -9.33 -7.01 12.79
N TYR A 79 -9.30 -8.25 12.32
CA TYR A 79 -8.21 -9.20 12.59
C TYR A 79 -6.92 -8.95 11.77
N LYS A 80 -6.93 -8.02 10.82
CA LYS A 80 -5.81 -7.83 9.89
C LYS A 80 -5.42 -6.37 9.64
N TRP A 81 -5.51 -5.50 10.65
CA TRP A 81 -5.23 -4.06 10.51
C TRP A 81 -3.94 -3.77 9.71
N ALA A 82 -2.80 -4.27 10.17
CA ALA A 82 -1.52 -4.04 9.50
C ALA A 82 -1.36 -4.78 8.16
N GLY A 83 -2.13 -5.84 7.95
CA GLY A 83 -2.09 -6.64 6.72
C GLY A 83 -3.05 -6.17 5.63
N GLY A 84 -3.87 -5.13 5.90
CA GLY A 84 -4.84 -4.60 4.94
C GLY A 84 -6.23 -4.32 5.50
N GLY A 85 -6.35 -4.00 6.79
CA GLY A 85 -7.64 -3.70 7.45
C GLY A 85 -8.08 -2.25 7.39
N PHE A 86 -7.19 -1.31 7.06
CA PHE A 86 -7.52 0.10 7.00
C PHE A 86 -8.32 0.47 5.74
N LEU A 87 -9.23 1.41 5.89
CA LEU A 87 -9.88 2.13 4.81
C LEU A 87 -9.21 3.49 4.62
N SER A 88 -9.17 3.98 3.39
CA SER A 88 -8.56 5.26 3.07
C SER A 88 -9.24 5.89 1.86
N THR A 89 -8.81 7.10 1.51
CA THR A 89 -9.15 7.79 0.27
C THR A 89 -7.94 7.89 -0.64
N ALA A 90 -8.16 8.13 -1.93
CA ALA A 90 -7.05 8.38 -2.86
C ALA A 90 -6.21 9.61 -2.44
N GLU A 91 -6.84 10.63 -1.86
CA GLU A 91 -6.15 11.81 -1.33
C GLU A 91 -5.20 11.46 -0.18
N ASP A 92 -5.66 10.70 0.83
CA ASP A 92 -4.80 10.27 1.94
C ASP A 92 -3.68 9.34 1.47
N LEU A 93 -3.95 8.46 0.48
CA LEU A 93 -2.90 7.64 -0.12
C LEU A 93 -1.84 8.50 -0.82
N VAL A 94 -2.22 9.56 -1.53
CA VAL A 94 -1.27 10.53 -2.12
C VAL A 94 -0.49 11.24 -1.02
N ARG A 95 -1.14 11.70 0.06
CA ARG A 95 -0.45 12.31 1.22
C ARG A 95 0.57 11.36 1.82
N PHE A 96 0.17 10.11 2.07
CA PHE A 96 1.07 9.06 2.57
C PHE A 96 2.27 8.86 1.64
N GLY A 97 2.05 8.66 0.35
CA GLY A 97 3.13 8.50 -0.63
C GLY A 97 4.05 9.73 -0.71
N SER A 98 3.49 10.95 -0.59
CA SER A 98 4.26 12.19 -0.62
C SER A 98 5.21 12.33 0.58
N THR A 99 4.84 11.82 1.75
CA THR A 99 5.75 11.81 2.92
C THR A 99 6.96 10.89 2.74
N MET A 100 6.94 10.04 1.71
CA MET A 100 8.05 9.12 1.39
C MET A 100 9.03 9.70 0.36
N LEU A 101 8.73 10.87 -0.21
CA LEU A 101 9.60 11.50 -1.22
C LEU A 101 10.83 12.17 -0.59
N GLU A 102 10.68 12.73 0.60
CA GLU A 102 11.71 13.50 1.27
C GLU A 102 11.86 13.06 2.74
N PRO A 103 13.08 13.19 3.31
CA PRO A 103 13.27 13.03 4.75
C PRO A 103 12.43 14.04 5.54
N GLY A 104 11.82 13.56 6.61
CA GLY A 104 10.93 14.37 7.47
C GLY A 104 10.24 13.47 8.47
N PHE A 105 9.17 12.82 8.05
CA PHE A 105 8.49 11.81 8.87
C PHE A 105 9.41 10.59 9.13
N LEU A 106 10.13 10.14 8.11
CA LEU A 106 11.20 9.15 8.25
C LEU A 106 12.56 9.77 7.97
N SER A 107 13.60 9.23 8.59
CA SER A 107 14.98 9.62 8.29
C SER A 107 15.39 9.19 6.88
N ALA A 108 16.39 9.86 6.29
CA ALA A 108 16.95 9.48 5.00
C ALA A 108 17.46 8.03 4.98
N GLU A 109 18.02 7.55 6.11
CA GLU A 109 18.48 6.16 6.23
C GLU A 109 17.31 5.18 6.24
N SER A 110 16.22 5.50 6.93
CA SER A 110 15.00 4.68 6.94
C SER A 110 14.36 4.60 5.57
N LEU A 111 14.26 5.73 4.84
CA LEU A 111 13.76 5.76 3.47
C LEU A 111 14.64 4.91 2.54
N LYS A 112 15.97 5.07 2.65
CA LYS A 112 16.92 4.25 1.88
C LYS A 112 16.74 2.76 2.16
N THR A 113 16.58 2.37 3.41
CA THR A 113 16.34 0.97 3.82
C THR A 113 15.02 0.47 3.25
N MET A 114 13.96 1.28 3.35
CA MET A 114 12.62 0.95 2.87
C MET A 114 12.59 0.68 1.36
N PHE A 115 13.28 1.51 0.58
CA PHE A 115 13.30 1.44 -0.88
C PHE A 115 14.51 0.70 -1.46
N THR A 116 15.23 -0.06 -0.65
CA THR A 116 16.29 -0.95 -1.13
C THR A 116 15.73 -2.36 -1.31
N PRO A 117 15.84 -2.95 -2.52
CA PRO A 117 15.46 -4.33 -2.75
C PRO A 117 16.14 -5.27 -1.76
N GLN A 118 15.35 -6.11 -1.13
CA GLN A 118 15.84 -7.08 -0.17
C GLN A 118 16.53 -8.26 -0.90
N LYS A 119 17.24 -9.08 -0.15
CA LYS A 119 17.87 -10.30 -0.67
C LYS A 119 17.39 -11.51 0.11
N THR A 120 17.25 -12.61 -0.61
CA THR A 120 17.04 -13.92 0.02
C THR A 120 18.26 -14.33 0.82
N LYS A 121 18.12 -15.37 1.66
CA LYS A 121 19.27 -15.96 2.37
C LYS A 121 20.39 -16.45 1.45
N ASN A 122 20.05 -16.77 0.19
CA ASN A 122 21.01 -17.21 -0.82
C ASN A 122 21.63 -16.04 -1.57
N GLY A 123 21.33 -14.78 -1.20
CA GLY A 123 21.85 -13.58 -1.83
C GLY A 123 21.11 -13.13 -3.09
N GLU A 124 20.09 -13.84 -3.53
CA GLU A 124 19.31 -13.46 -4.72
C GLU A 124 18.46 -12.21 -4.41
N PRO A 125 18.48 -11.19 -5.29
CA PRO A 125 17.66 -10.00 -5.09
C PRO A 125 16.17 -10.33 -5.29
N ILE A 126 15.33 -9.68 -4.49
CA ILE A 126 13.88 -9.67 -4.69
C ILE A 126 13.44 -8.24 -4.99
N VAL A 127 12.44 -8.09 -5.86
CA VAL A 127 11.91 -6.78 -6.28
C VAL A 127 11.00 -6.13 -5.22
N TYR A 128 11.33 -6.35 -3.95
CA TYR A 128 10.54 -5.86 -2.83
C TYR A 128 11.45 -5.31 -1.72
N GLY A 129 11.12 -4.12 -1.24
CA GLY A 129 11.75 -3.48 -0.10
C GLY A 129 10.96 -3.74 1.20
N VAL A 130 10.85 -2.74 2.05
CA VAL A 130 10.03 -2.82 3.26
C VAL A 130 8.65 -2.22 2.95
N GLY A 131 7.69 -3.08 2.58
CA GLY A 131 6.33 -2.67 2.25
C GLY A 131 6.13 -2.11 0.82
N TRP A 132 7.14 -2.19 -0.06
CA TRP A 132 7.07 -1.63 -1.41
C TRP A 132 7.63 -2.59 -2.45
N SER A 133 6.91 -2.78 -3.54
CA SER A 133 7.45 -3.28 -4.80
C SER A 133 8.34 -2.23 -5.44
N ILE A 134 9.49 -2.65 -5.97
CA ILE A 134 10.50 -1.75 -6.53
C ILE A 134 10.84 -2.24 -7.94
N HIS A 135 10.64 -1.38 -8.94
CA HIS A 135 10.95 -1.73 -10.33
C HIS A 135 11.31 -0.47 -11.13
N LYS A 136 11.54 -0.67 -12.43
CA LYS A 136 11.70 0.41 -13.41
C LYS A 136 10.45 0.50 -14.26
N SER A 137 9.97 1.73 -14.52
CA SER A 137 8.94 1.97 -15.53
C SER A 137 9.49 1.73 -16.93
N GLU A 138 8.62 1.74 -17.94
CA GLU A 138 9.04 1.65 -19.34
C GLU A 138 9.99 2.77 -19.76
N SER A 139 9.85 3.95 -19.14
CA SER A 139 10.76 5.09 -19.34
C SER A 139 12.07 4.99 -18.56
N GLY A 140 12.31 3.90 -17.81
CA GLY A 140 13.52 3.64 -17.04
C GLY A 140 13.57 4.31 -15.66
N ARG A 141 12.51 4.97 -15.22
CA ARG A 141 12.42 5.62 -13.90
C ARG A 141 12.26 4.61 -12.77
N ASN A 142 12.76 4.93 -11.59
CA ASN A 142 12.45 4.14 -10.41
C ASN A 142 10.98 4.33 -10.04
N VAL A 143 10.32 3.21 -9.76
CA VAL A 143 8.94 3.17 -9.30
C VAL A 143 8.88 2.38 -7.99
N TYR A 144 8.24 2.98 -7.00
CA TYR A 144 7.89 2.32 -5.75
C TYR A 144 6.37 2.22 -5.70
N GLU A 145 5.86 1.03 -5.49
CA GLU A 145 4.42 0.83 -5.52
C GLU A 145 3.92 -0.17 -4.49
N HIS A 146 2.65 -0.07 -4.17
CA HIS A 146 1.91 -1.13 -3.51
C HIS A 146 0.46 -1.14 -3.98
N SER A 147 -0.07 -2.33 -4.23
CA SER A 147 -1.48 -2.55 -4.52
C SER A 147 -2.21 -3.12 -3.32
N GLY A 148 -3.51 -2.88 -3.26
CA GLY A 148 -4.40 -3.46 -2.27
C GLY A 148 -5.62 -4.07 -2.91
N GLY A 149 -6.04 -5.23 -2.41
CA GLY A 149 -7.27 -5.89 -2.80
C GLY A 149 -7.97 -6.51 -1.60
N SER A 150 -9.27 -6.30 -1.52
CA SER A 150 -10.15 -6.90 -0.52
C SER A 150 -11.53 -7.10 -1.11
N VAL A 151 -12.40 -7.81 -0.41
CA VAL A 151 -13.82 -7.88 -0.80
C VAL A 151 -14.39 -6.45 -0.81
N GLY A 152 -14.88 -6.03 -1.97
CA GLY A 152 -15.46 -4.71 -2.18
C GLY A 152 -14.47 -3.56 -2.35
N GLY A 153 -13.17 -3.81 -2.47
CA GLY A 153 -12.21 -2.72 -2.62
C GLY A 153 -10.93 -3.09 -3.35
N THR A 154 -10.44 -2.15 -4.17
CA THR A 154 -9.14 -2.27 -4.85
C THR A 154 -8.44 -0.92 -4.80
N SER A 155 -7.13 -0.93 -4.57
CA SER A 155 -6.31 0.28 -4.52
C SER A 155 -4.95 0.07 -5.18
N GLN A 156 -4.35 1.17 -5.62
CA GLN A 156 -2.99 1.24 -6.14
C GLN A 156 -2.36 2.56 -5.68
N LEU A 157 -1.13 2.48 -5.20
CA LEU A 157 -0.31 3.64 -4.88
C LEU A 157 1.03 3.49 -5.62
N ILE A 158 1.42 4.53 -6.36
CA ILE A 158 2.66 4.58 -7.15
C ILE A 158 3.40 5.87 -6.81
N VAL A 159 4.71 5.74 -6.58
CA VAL A 159 5.62 6.85 -6.27
C VAL A 159 6.77 6.86 -7.27
N TYR A 160 6.97 8.00 -7.92
CA TYR A 160 8.11 8.31 -8.79
C TYR A 160 9.04 9.27 -8.05
N PRO A 161 10.05 8.80 -7.34
CA PRO A 161 10.84 9.65 -6.45
C PRO A 161 11.64 10.73 -7.19
N GLN A 162 12.15 10.44 -8.41
CA GLN A 162 12.91 11.41 -9.18
C GLN A 162 12.06 12.55 -9.74
N ASP A 163 10.75 12.33 -9.90
CA ASP A 163 9.82 13.30 -10.47
C ASP A 163 8.95 13.96 -9.40
N HIS A 164 9.15 13.62 -8.12
CA HIS A 164 8.32 14.05 -7.00
C HIS A 164 6.81 13.83 -7.27
N LEU A 165 6.50 12.74 -7.96
CA LEU A 165 5.14 12.42 -8.39
C LEU A 165 4.60 11.23 -7.59
N VAL A 166 3.39 11.38 -7.09
CA VAL A 166 2.62 10.33 -6.44
C VAL A 166 1.26 10.20 -7.13
N VAL A 167 0.89 8.99 -7.47
CA VAL A 167 -0.42 8.65 -8.03
C VAL A 167 -1.08 7.60 -7.18
N ALA A 168 -2.33 7.81 -6.80
CA ALA A 168 -3.14 6.84 -6.10
C ALA A 168 -4.49 6.64 -6.81
N MET A 169 -4.92 5.40 -6.84
CA MET A 169 -6.25 5.01 -7.28
C MET A 169 -6.91 4.15 -6.21
N ALA A 170 -8.19 4.38 -6.01
CA ALA A 170 -9.01 3.57 -5.12
C ALA A 170 -10.40 3.40 -5.73
N CYS A 171 -10.97 2.21 -5.66
CA CYS A 171 -12.36 1.98 -5.98
C CYS A 171 -13.01 1.01 -5.00
N ASN A 172 -14.30 1.12 -4.90
CA ASN A 172 -15.16 0.33 -4.03
C ASN A 172 -15.69 -0.94 -4.73
N LEU A 173 -14.82 -1.62 -5.49
CA LEU A 173 -15.12 -2.83 -6.25
C LEU A 173 -14.07 -3.90 -5.97
N THR A 174 -14.51 -5.13 -5.73
CA THR A 174 -13.63 -6.31 -5.71
C THR A 174 -12.97 -6.48 -7.07
N ASP A 175 -11.66 -6.72 -7.09
CA ASP A 175 -10.87 -6.90 -8.29
C ASP A 175 -11.10 -5.80 -9.35
N GLY A 176 -10.98 -4.53 -8.92
CA GLY A 176 -11.03 -3.38 -9.83
C GLY A 176 -10.20 -3.63 -11.08
N LYS A 177 -10.80 -3.42 -12.25
CA LYS A 177 -10.31 -3.94 -13.54
C LYS A 177 -9.17 -3.12 -14.16
N TRP A 178 -8.42 -2.34 -13.38
CA TRP A 178 -7.21 -1.72 -13.92
C TRP A 178 -6.00 -2.63 -13.71
N LYS A 179 -5.07 -2.54 -14.64
CA LYS A 179 -3.74 -3.13 -14.51
C LYS A 179 -2.76 -2.07 -14.02
N ARG A 180 -1.70 -2.51 -13.35
CA ARG A 180 -0.61 -1.63 -12.91
C ARG A 180 -0.12 -0.74 -14.05
N GLU A 181 0.11 -1.32 -15.22
CA GLU A 181 0.62 -0.63 -16.41
C GLU A 181 -0.30 0.50 -16.87
N GLU A 182 -1.62 0.39 -16.68
CA GLU A 182 -2.58 1.44 -17.01
C GLU A 182 -2.46 2.62 -16.04
N VAL A 183 -2.23 2.37 -14.74
CA VAL A 183 -1.99 3.41 -13.74
C VAL A 183 -0.64 4.10 -13.98
N GLU A 184 0.40 3.34 -14.30
CA GLU A 184 1.71 3.88 -14.70
C GLU A 184 1.60 4.73 -15.96
N ALA A 185 0.85 4.29 -16.97
CA ALA A 185 0.63 5.07 -18.20
C ALA A 185 -0.08 6.42 -17.94
N VAL A 186 -0.94 6.50 -16.92
CA VAL A 186 -1.50 7.78 -16.47
C VAL A 186 -0.43 8.62 -15.79
N ALA A 187 0.35 8.04 -14.86
CA ALA A 187 1.42 8.73 -14.15
C ALA A 187 2.48 9.31 -15.11
N GLU A 188 2.89 8.55 -16.12
CA GLU A 188 3.88 8.97 -17.11
C GLU A 188 3.47 10.23 -17.92
N LYS A 189 2.18 10.57 -17.95
CA LYS A 189 1.71 11.84 -18.60
C LYS A 189 2.05 13.08 -17.77
N PHE A 190 2.27 12.91 -16.48
CA PHE A 190 2.60 13.99 -15.54
C PHE A 190 4.10 14.06 -15.24
N VAL A 191 4.85 13.07 -15.68
CA VAL A 191 6.30 13.05 -15.52
C VAL A 191 6.91 14.14 -16.40
N VAL A 192 7.70 15.02 -15.78
CA VAL A 192 8.39 16.09 -16.51
C VAL A 192 9.44 15.46 -17.43
N ARG A 193 9.26 15.63 -18.73
CA ARG A 193 10.27 15.26 -19.72
C ARG A 193 11.43 16.25 -19.60
N HIS A 194 12.43 15.91 -18.80
CA HIS A 194 13.70 16.59 -18.93
C HIS A 194 14.28 16.18 -20.29
N ASN A 195 14.13 17.02 -21.31
CA ASN A 195 14.92 16.86 -22.52
C ASN A 195 16.39 17.03 -22.13
N PRO A 196 17.28 16.13 -22.57
CA PRO A 196 18.71 16.21 -22.33
C PRO A 196 19.32 17.46 -22.96
#